data_14322f547cff1dbdc90cc7df9b421b1f
#
_entry.id   14322f547cff1dbdc90cc7df9b421b1f
#
_cell.length_a   1.000
_cell.length_b   1.000
_cell.length_c   1.000
_cell.angle_alpha   90.00
_cell.angle_beta   90.00
_cell.angle_gamma   90.00
#
_symmetry.space_group_name_H-M   'P 1'
#
loop_
_entity.id
_entity.type
_entity.pdbx_description
1 polymer ?
#
loop_
_entity_poly.entity_id
_entity_poly.type
_entity_poly.pdbx_seq_one_letter_code
_entity_poly.pdbx_strand_id
1 'polypeptide(L)'
;MQATSSVKFDAISKKFYAFVGSVKVKSKSREYVERRIAELGGSVSAGATAAAVTATAANTEFGITERFGFVEQMVNMVSSKTMASAIVSGPGGLGKTHTVLESLRKVGLIDVTELADFEVGARVNRSKSFRVIKGFSTAKGLFRSLQEGNGMTLVFDDCDSVLKDPVALNLLKGALDSYSDRWISWNADLKDDDLDKTFKFTGQIIFITNRHLDDIDQAVRTRAMCVDLTMTTAQKLERMTTIATSAEFMPEATVTEKTEALELLREFMDNVQTLSLRSLIQVVKIRQTAGANWKNFAKYVITQGA
;
A
#
# COMPACT_ATOMS: atom_id res chain seq x y z
N MET A 1 -16.29 -44.05 -7.27
CA MET A 1 -15.48 -43.00 -6.59
C MET A 1 -15.33 -41.81 -7.54
N GLN A 2 -15.93 -40.67 -7.22
CA GLN A 2 -15.73 -39.45 -8.00
C GLN A 2 -14.30 -38.94 -7.76
N ALA A 3 -13.54 -38.69 -8.82
CA ALA A 3 -12.18 -38.17 -8.72
C ALA A 3 -12.23 -36.71 -8.25
N THR A 4 -11.74 -36.45 -7.04
CA THR A 4 -11.63 -35.10 -6.51
C THR A 4 -10.40 -34.41 -7.12
N SER A 5 -10.62 -33.32 -7.82
CA SER A 5 -9.56 -32.58 -8.52
C SER A 5 -9.30 -31.20 -7.85
N SER A 6 -8.05 -30.83 -7.66
CA SER A 6 -7.68 -29.51 -7.18
C SER A 6 -7.25 -28.63 -8.36
N VAL A 7 -7.77 -27.40 -8.43
CA VAL A 7 -7.34 -26.41 -9.42
C VAL A 7 -6.05 -25.77 -8.95
N LYS A 8 -5.00 -25.85 -9.77
CA LYS A 8 -3.67 -25.27 -9.52
C LYS A 8 -3.42 -24.09 -10.46
N PHE A 9 -2.58 -23.16 -10.05
CA PHE A 9 -2.14 -22.03 -10.86
C PHE A 9 -0.69 -22.24 -11.32
N ASP A 10 -0.46 -22.13 -12.61
CA ASP A 10 0.88 -22.16 -13.21
C ASP A 10 1.38 -20.72 -13.42
N ALA A 11 2.29 -20.28 -12.59
CA ALA A 11 2.82 -18.92 -12.58
C ALA A 11 3.58 -18.56 -13.87
N ILE A 12 4.22 -19.54 -14.53
CA ILE A 12 5.00 -19.30 -15.76
C ILE A 12 4.05 -19.04 -16.93
N SER A 13 3.03 -19.88 -17.13
CA SER A 13 2.07 -19.71 -18.21
C SER A 13 0.90 -18.79 -17.87
N LYS A 14 0.81 -18.30 -16.62
CA LYS A 14 -0.31 -17.51 -16.08
C LYS A 14 -1.69 -18.14 -16.35
N LYS A 15 -1.80 -19.45 -16.16
CA LYS A 15 -3.04 -20.21 -16.39
C LYS A 15 -3.37 -21.11 -15.22
N PHE A 16 -4.66 -21.26 -14.97
CA PHE A 16 -5.20 -22.29 -14.06
C PHE A 16 -5.23 -23.64 -14.77
N TYR A 17 -4.98 -24.72 -14.03
CA TYR A 17 -5.09 -26.08 -14.57
C TYR A 17 -5.52 -27.07 -13.49
N ALA A 18 -6.13 -28.15 -13.93
CA ALA A 18 -6.46 -29.32 -13.12
C ALA A 18 -6.41 -30.57 -13.95
N PHE A 19 -6.34 -31.73 -13.28
CA PHE A 19 -6.44 -33.04 -13.92
C PHE A 19 -7.72 -33.74 -13.46
N VAL A 20 -8.50 -34.24 -14.42
CA VAL A 20 -9.65 -35.13 -14.15
C VAL A 20 -9.32 -36.44 -14.79
N GLY A 21 -8.89 -37.42 -13.97
CA GLY A 21 -8.26 -38.65 -14.48
C GLY A 21 -6.98 -38.32 -15.25
N SER A 22 -6.90 -38.76 -16.51
CA SER A 22 -5.78 -38.47 -17.42
C SER A 22 -5.95 -37.13 -18.21
N VAL A 23 -7.09 -36.47 -18.11
CA VAL A 23 -7.40 -35.27 -18.88
C VAL A 23 -6.91 -34.00 -18.14
N LYS A 24 -6.01 -33.24 -18.78
CA LYS A 24 -5.55 -31.92 -18.28
C LYS A 24 -6.44 -30.81 -18.82
N VAL A 25 -7.13 -30.12 -17.93
CA VAL A 25 -7.88 -28.89 -18.26
C VAL A 25 -7.02 -27.70 -17.93
N LYS A 26 -6.89 -26.71 -18.85
CA LYS A 26 -6.07 -25.50 -18.66
C LYS A 26 -6.77 -24.27 -19.25
N SER A 27 -6.86 -23.18 -18.50
CA SER A 27 -7.45 -21.90 -18.94
C SER A 27 -6.86 -20.70 -18.19
N LYS A 28 -7.02 -19.49 -18.74
CA LYS A 28 -6.75 -18.24 -18.02
C LYS A 28 -7.82 -17.93 -16.93
N SER A 29 -9.03 -18.50 -17.06
CA SER A 29 -10.11 -18.37 -16.09
C SER A 29 -10.17 -19.64 -15.22
N ARG A 30 -10.19 -19.42 -13.89
CA ARG A 30 -10.38 -20.48 -12.89
C ARG A 30 -11.78 -21.09 -12.98
N GLU A 31 -12.80 -20.24 -13.12
CA GLU A 31 -14.20 -20.65 -13.25
C GLU A 31 -14.43 -21.58 -14.46
N TYR A 32 -13.75 -21.30 -15.59
CA TYR A 32 -13.80 -22.19 -16.75
C TYR A 32 -13.23 -23.56 -16.42
N VAL A 33 -12.11 -23.62 -15.68
CA VAL A 33 -11.49 -24.91 -15.29
C VAL A 33 -12.41 -25.67 -14.35
N GLU A 34 -13.02 -25.02 -13.37
CA GLU A 34 -13.95 -25.62 -12.40
C GLU A 34 -15.20 -26.16 -13.09
N ARG A 35 -15.81 -25.37 -14.00
CA ARG A 35 -16.96 -25.82 -14.80
C ARG A 35 -16.61 -27.06 -15.66
N ARG A 36 -15.43 -27.04 -16.26
CA ARG A 36 -14.99 -28.15 -17.11
C ARG A 36 -14.68 -29.41 -16.33
N ILE A 37 -14.24 -29.29 -15.07
CA ILE A 37 -14.08 -30.41 -14.14
C ILE A 37 -15.45 -31.05 -13.87
N ALA A 38 -16.46 -30.22 -13.57
CA ALA A 38 -17.84 -30.72 -13.34
C ALA A 38 -18.43 -31.43 -14.57
N GLU A 39 -18.24 -30.88 -15.76
CA GLU A 39 -18.67 -31.50 -17.04
C GLU A 39 -17.98 -32.84 -17.29
N LEU A 40 -16.77 -33.05 -16.81
CA LEU A 40 -16.02 -34.31 -16.92
C LEU A 40 -16.31 -35.29 -15.77
N GLY A 41 -17.33 -35.02 -14.95
CA GLY A 41 -17.76 -35.89 -13.84
C GLY A 41 -16.83 -35.83 -12.62
N GLY A 42 -15.93 -34.88 -12.55
CA GLY A 42 -15.08 -34.61 -11.38
C GLY A 42 -15.77 -33.66 -10.39
N SER A 43 -15.42 -33.79 -9.10
CA SER A 43 -15.73 -32.76 -8.08
C SER A 43 -14.51 -31.90 -7.84
N VAL A 44 -14.74 -30.59 -7.70
CA VAL A 44 -13.70 -29.66 -7.24
C VAL A 44 -13.62 -29.83 -5.72
N SER A 45 -12.47 -30.26 -5.20
CA SER A 45 -12.25 -30.12 -3.77
C SER A 45 -12.38 -28.62 -3.44
N ALA A 46 -13.19 -28.27 -2.46
CA ALA A 46 -13.24 -26.94 -1.89
C ALA A 46 -11.88 -26.62 -1.22
N GLY A 47 -10.87 -26.48 -2.07
CA GLY A 47 -9.56 -26.00 -1.72
C GLY A 47 -9.60 -24.51 -1.88
N ALA A 48 -9.70 -23.82 -0.75
CA ALA A 48 -9.49 -22.38 -0.59
C ALA A 48 -10.21 -21.54 -1.66
N THR A 49 -11.50 -21.30 -1.44
CA THR A 49 -12.12 -20.03 -1.85
C THR A 49 -11.13 -18.91 -1.67
N ALA A 50 -11.08 -18.07 -2.71
CA ALA A 50 -10.50 -16.73 -2.78
C ALA A 50 -9.50 -16.45 -1.67
N ALA A 51 -8.25 -16.21 -2.04
CA ALA A 51 -7.21 -15.83 -1.13
C ALA A 51 -7.75 -15.09 0.11
N ALA A 52 -8.05 -15.83 1.17
CA ALA A 52 -7.76 -15.32 2.47
C ALA A 52 -6.30 -14.93 2.33
N VAL A 53 -6.04 -13.64 2.23
CA VAL A 53 -4.71 -13.08 2.36
C VAL A 53 -4.26 -13.66 3.69
N THR A 54 -3.51 -14.75 3.63
CA THR A 54 -2.96 -15.37 4.82
C THR A 54 -1.99 -14.33 5.33
N ALA A 55 -2.44 -13.61 6.36
CA ALA A 55 -1.55 -12.77 7.14
C ALA A 55 -0.33 -13.65 7.42
N THR A 56 0.86 -13.13 7.14
CA THR A 56 2.10 -13.82 7.47
C THR A 56 2.07 -14.16 8.95
N ALA A 57 2.80 -15.19 9.41
CA ALA A 57 2.84 -15.55 10.82
C ALA A 57 3.13 -14.34 11.73
N ALA A 58 4.01 -13.44 11.30
CA ALA A 58 4.30 -12.17 11.99
C ALA A 58 3.07 -11.27 12.15
N ASN A 59 2.15 -11.24 11.18
CA ASN A 59 0.91 -10.45 11.24
C ASN A 59 -0.17 -11.06 12.14
N THR A 60 0.00 -12.30 12.60
CA THR A 60 -0.88 -12.92 13.60
C THR A 60 -0.37 -12.74 15.02
N GLU A 61 0.95 -12.53 15.19
CA GLU A 61 1.60 -12.33 16.48
C GLU A 61 1.38 -10.91 17.03
N PHE A 62 1.43 -9.89 16.14
CA PHE A 62 1.30 -8.48 16.54
C PHE A 62 -0.06 -7.92 16.13
N GLY A 63 -0.73 -7.25 17.08
CA GLY A 63 -2.00 -6.56 16.86
C GLY A 63 -1.86 -5.40 15.84
N ILE A 64 -2.98 -4.99 15.23
CA ILE A 64 -2.93 -3.94 14.19
C ILE A 64 -2.45 -2.60 14.75
N THR A 65 -2.85 -2.24 15.95
CA THR A 65 -2.41 -1.00 16.62
C THR A 65 -0.91 -1.01 16.86
N GLU A 66 -0.35 -2.16 17.28
CA GLU A 66 1.08 -2.33 17.50
C GLU A 66 1.88 -2.23 16.19
N ARG A 67 1.38 -2.83 15.10
CA ARG A 67 2.00 -2.72 13.77
C ARG A 67 2.02 -1.28 13.23
N PHE A 68 1.00 -0.47 13.54
CA PHE A 68 1.05 0.97 13.27
C PHE A 68 2.07 1.70 14.14
N GLY A 69 2.26 1.27 15.40
CA GLY A 69 3.36 1.73 16.25
C GLY A 69 4.74 1.40 15.68
N PHE A 70 4.91 0.24 15.04
CA PHE A 70 6.15 -0.10 14.31
C PHE A 70 6.39 0.83 13.12
N VAL A 71 5.34 1.27 12.41
CA VAL A 71 5.50 2.30 11.36
C VAL A 71 6.07 3.58 11.94
N GLU A 72 5.55 4.05 13.08
CA GLU A 72 6.05 5.27 13.75
C GLU A 72 7.53 5.11 14.16
N GLN A 73 7.90 3.98 14.76
CA GLN A 73 9.29 3.69 15.12
C GLN A 73 10.20 3.65 13.88
N MET A 74 9.75 3.02 12.82
CA MET A 74 10.49 2.90 11.57
C MET A 74 10.70 4.28 10.91
N VAL A 75 9.68 5.14 10.91
CA VAL A 75 9.79 6.54 10.45
C VAL A 75 10.81 7.31 11.29
N ASN A 76 10.83 7.12 12.61
CA ASN A 76 11.82 7.74 13.50
C ASN A 76 13.25 7.31 13.14
N MET A 77 13.47 6.01 12.87
CA MET A 77 14.79 5.49 12.48
C MET A 77 15.25 6.03 11.11
N VAL A 78 14.32 6.18 10.16
CA VAL A 78 14.61 6.79 8.85
C VAL A 78 14.93 8.27 9.02
N SER A 79 14.13 9.00 9.78
CA SER A 79 14.30 10.45 10.00
C SER A 79 15.60 10.78 10.74
N SER A 80 16.02 9.92 11.67
CA SER A 80 17.31 10.04 12.38
C SER A 80 18.50 9.56 11.56
N LYS A 81 18.28 9.11 10.31
CA LYS A 81 19.30 8.56 9.40
C LYS A 81 19.96 7.26 9.89
N THR A 82 19.38 6.61 10.89
CA THR A 82 19.83 5.29 11.35
C THR A 82 19.57 4.22 10.28
N MET A 83 18.49 4.41 9.49
CA MET A 83 18.15 3.55 8.36
C MET A 83 18.00 4.39 7.09
N ALA A 84 18.45 3.81 5.96
CA ALA A 84 18.37 4.48 4.66
C ALA A 84 16.94 4.52 4.11
N SER A 85 16.13 3.51 4.42
CA SER A 85 14.81 3.36 3.81
C SER A 85 13.85 2.47 4.58
N ALA A 86 12.56 2.67 4.27
CA ALA A 86 11.46 1.90 4.80
C ALA A 86 10.38 1.62 3.75
N ILE A 87 9.66 0.52 3.91
CA ILE A 87 8.51 0.13 3.09
C ILE A 87 7.31 -0.15 4.00
N VAL A 88 6.23 0.60 3.80
CA VAL A 88 4.93 0.38 4.46
C VAL A 88 3.97 -0.20 3.45
N SER A 89 3.69 -1.48 3.58
CA SER A 89 2.78 -2.25 2.72
C SER A 89 1.44 -2.48 3.39
N GLY A 90 0.39 -2.67 2.62
CA GLY A 90 -0.94 -3.06 3.12
C GLY A 90 -2.09 -2.46 2.33
N PRO A 91 -3.35 -2.85 2.63
CA PRO A 91 -4.53 -2.41 1.89
C PRO A 91 -4.75 -0.89 1.96
N GLY A 92 -5.34 -0.34 0.89
CA GLY A 92 -5.63 1.08 0.79
C GLY A 92 -6.68 1.58 1.79
N GLY A 93 -6.64 2.88 2.10
CA GLY A 93 -7.70 3.57 2.84
C GLY A 93 -7.81 3.25 4.33
N LEU A 94 -6.71 2.84 4.99
CA LEU A 94 -6.66 2.52 6.43
C LEU A 94 -5.64 3.34 7.22
N GLY A 95 -5.20 4.47 6.67
CA GLY A 95 -4.41 5.46 7.38
C GLY A 95 -2.89 5.34 7.25
N LYS A 96 -2.34 4.49 6.35
CA LYS A 96 -0.89 4.36 6.14
C LYS A 96 -0.19 5.70 5.90
N THR A 97 -0.63 6.40 4.85
CA THR A 97 -0.06 7.70 4.45
C THR A 97 -0.15 8.71 5.59
N HIS A 98 -1.32 8.79 6.23
CA HIS A 98 -1.53 9.69 7.38
C HIS A 98 -0.52 9.39 8.50
N THR A 99 -0.38 8.12 8.91
CA THR A 99 0.54 7.73 9.98
C THR A 99 2.00 8.10 9.65
N VAL A 100 2.45 7.82 8.40
CA VAL A 100 3.81 8.16 7.99
C VAL A 100 4.03 9.67 8.02
N LEU A 101 3.14 10.47 7.43
CA LEU A 101 3.30 11.92 7.35
C LEU A 101 3.21 12.59 8.72
N GLU A 102 2.29 12.15 9.58
CA GLU A 102 2.19 12.64 10.96
C GLU A 102 3.44 12.29 11.78
N SER A 103 3.98 11.08 11.62
CA SER A 103 5.22 10.70 12.29
C SER A 103 6.41 11.57 11.85
N LEU A 104 6.51 11.89 10.54
CA LEU A 104 7.53 12.82 10.04
C LEU A 104 7.39 14.24 10.63
N ARG A 105 6.15 14.74 10.75
CA ARG A 105 5.88 16.04 11.38
C ARG A 105 6.19 16.05 12.88
N LYS A 106 5.80 14.98 13.60
CA LYS A 106 6.08 14.82 15.03
C LYS A 106 7.58 14.83 15.36
N VAL A 107 8.42 14.29 14.48
CA VAL A 107 9.89 14.36 14.65
C VAL A 107 10.49 15.68 14.16
N GLY A 108 9.67 16.65 13.78
CA GLY A 108 10.10 18.01 13.42
C GLY A 108 10.56 18.18 11.97
N LEU A 109 10.21 17.24 11.06
CA LEU A 109 10.47 17.45 9.64
C LEU A 109 9.37 18.30 9.01
N ILE A 110 9.77 19.19 8.10
CA ILE A 110 8.88 20.13 7.40
C ILE A 110 8.49 19.52 6.05
N ASP A 111 7.19 19.54 5.76
CA ASP A 111 6.64 19.15 4.47
C ASP A 111 6.91 20.24 3.43
N VAL A 112 7.69 19.90 2.41
CA VAL A 112 8.03 20.83 1.32
C VAL A 112 7.42 20.39 -0.02
N THR A 113 6.40 19.54 0.02
CA THR A 113 5.76 18.97 -1.18
C THR A 113 5.13 20.03 -2.07
N GLU A 114 4.49 21.03 -1.48
CA GLU A 114 3.80 22.13 -2.19
C GLU A 114 4.70 23.31 -2.54
N LEU A 115 5.94 23.31 -2.06
CA LEU A 115 6.92 24.26 -2.58
C LEU A 115 7.25 23.79 -4.01
N ALA A 116 6.31 24.12 -4.91
CA ALA A 116 6.49 24.00 -6.34
C ALA A 116 7.72 24.82 -6.70
N ASP A 117 8.60 24.21 -7.44
CA ASP A 117 9.85 24.79 -7.86
C ASP A 117 10.66 25.27 -6.65
N PHE A 118 11.67 24.49 -6.31
CA PHE A 118 12.73 25.01 -5.46
C PHE A 118 13.21 26.28 -6.15
N GLU A 119 12.51 27.41 -5.89
CA GLU A 119 12.96 28.71 -6.32
C GLU A 119 14.42 28.78 -5.96
N VAL A 120 15.23 28.95 -6.97
CA VAL A 120 16.67 29.16 -6.84
C VAL A 120 16.86 30.25 -5.79
N GLY A 121 17.16 29.85 -4.54
CA GLY A 121 17.30 30.78 -3.41
C GLY A 121 16.54 30.45 -2.13
N ALA A 122 15.50 29.63 -2.13
CA ALA A 122 14.87 29.19 -0.89
C ALA A 122 15.84 28.30 -0.11
N ARG A 123 16.34 28.78 1.02
CA ARG A 123 17.22 28.01 1.93
C ARG A 123 16.39 26.98 2.71
N VAL A 124 15.94 25.94 2.01
CA VAL A 124 15.30 24.80 2.65
C VAL A 124 16.36 23.97 3.36
N ASN A 125 16.19 23.76 4.66
CA ASN A 125 17.05 22.82 5.38
C ASN A 125 16.68 21.38 4.96
N ARG A 126 17.34 20.87 3.93
CA ARG A 126 17.07 19.56 3.33
C ARG A 126 17.08 18.43 4.37
N SER A 127 17.97 18.47 5.35
CA SER A 127 18.07 17.43 6.38
C SER A 127 16.90 17.43 7.38
N LYS A 128 16.12 18.53 7.42
CA LYS A 128 14.92 18.70 8.24
C LYS A 128 13.65 18.79 7.40
N SER A 129 13.68 18.30 6.18
CA SER A 129 12.54 18.39 5.27
C SER A 129 12.21 17.02 4.68
N PHE A 130 10.94 16.85 4.37
CA PHE A 130 10.47 15.72 3.56
C PHE A 130 9.62 16.19 2.38
N ARG A 131 9.62 15.40 1.29
CA ARG A 131 8.81 15.64 0.09
C ARG A 131 8.02 14.39 -0.24
N VAL A 132 6.74 14.55 -0.56
CA VAL A 132 5.86 13.46 -0.98
C VAL A 132 5.76 13.43 -2.49
N ILE A 133 6.02 12.27 -3.07
CA ILE A 133 5.87 11.97 -4.49
C ILE A 133 4.70 11.00 -4.63
N LYS A 134 3.67 11.34 -5.42
CA LYS A 134 2.47 10.53 -5.60
C LYS A 134 2.25 10.15 -7.05
N GLY A 135 1.67 8.97 -7.26
CA GLY A 135 1.20 8.53 -8.55
C GLY A 135 2.26 7.90 -9.44
N PHE A 136 2.13 8.07 -10.76
CA PHE A 136 3.00 7.43 -11.73
C PHE A 136 4.35 8.14 -11.84
N SER A 137 5.45 7.36 -11.79
CA SER A 137 6.78 7.84 -12.07
C SER A 137 7.51 6.86 -13.00
N THR A 138 8.21 7.38 -13.98
CA THR A 138 9.16 6.64 -14.82
C THR A 138 10.50 6.50 -14.11
N ALA A 139 11.40 5.63 -14.60
CA ALA A 139 12.76 5.55 -14.08
C ALA A 139 13.50 6.90 -14.16
N LYS A 140 13.30 7.69 -15.24
CA LYS A 140 13.87 9.04 -15.37
C LYS A 140 13.26 10.01 -14.37
N GLY A 141 11.96 9.93 -14.14
CA GLY A 141 11.25 10.72 -13.11
C GLY A 141 11.76 10.38 -11.70
N LEU A 142 11.98 9.10 -11.43
CA LEU A 142 12.60 8.65 -10.16
C LEU A 142 14.00 9.25 -10.01
N PHE A 143 14.87 9.13 -11.03
CA PHE A 143 16.23 9.67 -11.01
C PHE A 143 16.23 11.17 -10.70
N ARG A 144 15.36 11.94 -11.38
CA ARG A 144 15.16 13.37 -11.12
C ARG A 144 14.72 13.63 -9.67
N SER A 145 13.70 12.90 -9.18
CA SER A 145 13.21 13.06 -7.81
C SER A 145 14.28 12.78 -6.76
N LEU A 146 15.14 11.78 -7.00
CA LEU A 146 16.26 11.45 -6.11
C LEU A 146 17.31 12.56 -6.09
N GLN A 147 17.61 13.16 -7.24
CA GLN A 147 18.60 14.25 -7.32
C GLN A 147 18.06 15.55 -6.73
N GLU A 148 16.86 15.98 -7.13
CA GLU A 148 16.20 17.20 -6.61
C GLU A 148 15.96 17.12 -5.11
N GLY A 149 15.53 15.97 -4.61
CA GLY A 149 15.27 15.72 -3.19
C GLY A 149 16.46 15.20 -2.41
N ASN A 150 17.69 15.27 -2.98
CA ASN A 150 18.88 14.78 -2.31
C ASN A 150 19.09 15.47 -0.94
N GLY A 151 19.35 14.69 0.10
CA GLY A 151 19.50 15.14 1.47
C GLY A 151 18.20 15.25 2.28
N MET A 152 17.03 15.08 1.63
CA MET A 152 15.71 15.05 2.27
C MET A 152 15.23 13.63 2.54
N THR A 153 14.11 13.50 3.27
CA THR A 153 13.32 12.27 3.31
C THR A 153 12.29 12.31 2.17
N LEU A 154 12.40 11.39 1.22
CA LEU A 154 11.46 11.24 0.10
C LEU A 154 10.42 10.19 0.44
N VAL A 155 9.15 10.55 0.35
CA VAL A 155 8.01 9.65 0.56
C VAL A 155 7.37 9.34 -0.79
N PHE A 156 7.51 8.12 -1.27
CA PHE A 156 6.83 7.63 -2.47
C PHE A 156 5.51 6.98 -2.06
N ASP A 157 4.40 7.66 -2.32
CA ASP A 157 3.05 7.24 -1.96
C ASP A 157 2.29 6.76 -3.20
N ASP A 158 1.92 5.47 -3.23
CA ASP A 158 1.27 4.80 -4.37
C ASP A 158 2.07 4.91 -5.71
N CYS A 159 3.40 5.03 -5.63
CA CYS A 159 4.29 5.06 -6.80
C CYS A 159 4.71 3.64 -7.24
N ASP A 160 3.77 2.72 -7.33
CA ASP A 160 4.02 1.30 -7.61
C ASP A 160 4.71 1.03 -8.96
N SER A 161 4.68 1.99 -9.89
CA SER A 161 5.36 1.90 -11.18
C SER A 161 6.86 1.74 -11.04
N VAL A 162 7.50 2.46 -10.10
CA VAL A 162 8.96 2.38 -9.87
C VAL A 162 9.38 1.07 -9.24
N LEU A 163 8.48 0.39 -8.53
CA LEU A 163 8.72 -0.93 -7.94
C LEU A 163 8.54 -2.09 -8.94
N LYS A 164 8.15 -1.79 -10.18
CA LYS A 164 7.94 -2.76 -11.28
C LYS A 164 8.89 -2.57 -12.44
N ASP A 165 9.45 -1.37 -12.60
CA ASP A 165 10.33 -1.00 -13.71
C ASP A 165 11.76 -1.49 -13.42
N PRO A 166 12.34 -2.35 -14.26
CA PRO A 166 13.69 -2.87 -14.04
C PRO A 166 14.77 -1.79 -13.95
N VAL A 167 14.63 -0.68 -14.71
CA VAL A 167 15.57 0.44 -14.68
C VAL A 167 15.43 1.21 -13.36
N ALA A 168 14.21 1.49 -12.94
CA ALA A 168 13.95 2.12 -11.66
C ALA A 168 14.43 1.25 -10.48
N LEU A 169 14.24 -0.07 -10.53
CA LEU A 169 14.75 -1.00 -9.52
C LEU A 169 16.27 -0.94 -9.39
N ASN A 170 17.01 -0.79 -10.50
CA ASN A 170 18.47 -0.66 -10.44
C ASN A 170 18.90 0.67 -9.78
N LEU A 171 18.19 1.77 -10.05
CA LEU A 171 18.42 3.05 -9.35
C LEU A 171 18.13 2.93 -7.85
N LEU A 172 17.01 2.26 -7.50
CA LEU A 172 16.63 2.03 -6.12
C LEU A 172 17.66 1.18 -5.37
N LYS A 173 18.21 0.13 -5.98
CA LYS A 173 19.26 -0.68 -5.35
C LYS A 173 20.47 0.17 -4.94
N GLY A 174 20.85 1.15 -5.76
CA GLY A 174 21.90 2.12 -5.41
C GLY A 174 21.47 3.12 -4.33
N ALA A 175 20.25 3.64 -4.43
CA ALA A 175 19.73 4.63 -3.49
C ALA A 175 19.46 4.07 -2.09
N LEU A 176 19.09 2.77 -1.98
CA LEU A 176 18.73 2.10 -0.74
C LEU A 176 19.88 1.32 -0.10
N ASP A 177 21.06 1.35 -0.71
CA ASP A 177 22.20 0.58 -0.21
C ASP A 177 22.51 0.97 1.25
N SER A 178 22.91 -0.01 2.04
CA SER A 178 23.30 0.18 3.45
C SER A 178 24.69 0.79 3.60
N TYR A 179 25.48 0.87 2.52
CA TYR A 179 26.77 1.54 2.54
C TYR A 179 26.65 3.05 2.58
N SER A 180 27.62 3.73 3.20
CA SER A 180 27.63 5.19 3.35
C SER A 180 27.73 5.94 2.02
N ASP A 181 28.29 5.32 0.99
CA ASP A 181 28.57 5.93 -0.32
C ASP A 181 27.58 5.40 -1.37
N ARG A 182 26.38 5.97 -1.36
CA ARG A 182 25.29 5.65 -2.29
C ARG A 182 25.41 6.49 -3.55
N TRP A 183 26.15 5.99 -4.56
CA TRP A 183 26.28 6.64 -5.86
C TRP A 183 25.18 6.18 -6.81
N ILE A 184 24.51 7.12 -7.45
CA ILE A 184 23.45 6.87 -8.42
C ILE A 184 23.89 7.48 -9.75
N SER A 185 23.84 6.69 -10.82
CA SER A 185 24.26 7.11 -12.17
C SER A 185 23.17 6.83 -13.19
N TRP A 186 23.00 7.76 -14.12
CA TRP A 186 22.15 7.62 -15.30
C TRP A 186 23.04 7.61 -16.55
N ASN A 187 23.33 6.43 -17.08
CA ASN A 187 24.27 6.23 -18.18
C ASN A 187 23.62 6.29 -19.58
N ALA A 188 22.41 6.86 -19.69
CA ALA A 188 21.74 7.14 -20.95
C ALA A 188 21.75 8.65 -21.26
N ASP A 189 21.31 9.03 -22.47
CA ASP A 189 21.24 10.44 -22.84
C ASP A 189 20.21 11.17 -21.96
N LEU A 190 20.69 12.12 -21.18
CA LEU A 190 19.88 13.11 -20.50
C LEU A 190 19.79 14.32 -21.43
N LYS A 191 18.58 14.61 -21.94
CA LYS A 191 18.31 15.85 -22.69
C LYS A 191 18.11 17.06 -21.76
N ASP A 192 18.15 16.84 -20.46
CA ASP A 192 17.97 17.87 -19.42
C ASP A 192 19.37 18.29 -18.93
N ASP A 193 19.82 19.48 -19.33
CA ASP A 193 21.15 20.02 -18.97
C ASP A 193 21.28 20.33 -17.47
N ASP A 194 20.16 20.32 -16.73
CA ASP A 194 20.10 20.67 -15.29
C ASP A 194 20.34 19.47 -14.37
N LEU A 195 20.52 18.27 -14.87
CA LEU A 195 20.70 17.07 -14.06
C LEU A 195 22.11 16.48 -14.24
N ASP A 196 22.81 16.30 -13.12
CA ASP A 196 24.07 15.56 -13.10
C ASP A 196 23.86 14.09 -13.46
N LYS A 197 24.65 13.55 -14.37
CA LYS A 197 24.57 12.14 -14.75
C LYS A 197 24.91 11.18 -13.60
N THR A 198 25.64 11.65 -12.59
CA THR A 198 26.05 10.87 -11.43
C THR A 198 26.09 11.75 -10.20
N PHE A 199 25.50 11.31 -9.11
CA PHE A 199 25.55 12.02 -7.84
C PHE A 199 25.57 11.06 -6.64
N LYS A 200 26.07 11.54 -5.50
CA LYS A 200 26.02 10.84 -4.23
C LYS A 200 24.67 11.14 -3.54
N PHE A 201 23.87 10.13 -3.32
CA PHE A 201 22.57 10.26 -2.64
C PHE A 201 22.75 10.16 -1.13
N THR A 202 22.31 11.19 -0.42
CA THR A 202 22.39 11.30 1.05
C THR A 202 21.01 11.37 1.72
N GLY A 203 19.94 11.35 0.92
CA GLY A 203 18.56 11.35 1.40
C GLY A 203 18.11 10.00 1.97
N GLN A 204 16.91 9.96 2.48
CA GLN A 204 16.20 8.77 2.95
C GLN A 204 14.96 8.53 2.09
N ILE A 205 14.48 7.28 2.04
CA ILE A 205 13.33 6.92 1.22
C ILE A 205 12.31 6.13 2.06
N ILE A 206 11.04 6.53 1.99
CA ILE A 206 9.92 5.78 2.54
C ILE A 206 8.97 5.44 1.39
N PHE A 207 8.69 4.16 1.17
CA PHE A 207 7.65 3.72 0.25
C PHE A 207 6.37 3.40 1.01
N ILE A 208 5.24 3.89 0.50
CA ILE A 208 3.90 3.52 0.92
C ILE A 208 3.22 2.86 -0.27
N THR A 209 2.81 1.61 -0.14
CA THR A 209 2.28 0.82 -1.26
C THR A 209 1.08 -0.02 -0.84
N ASN A 210 0.21 -0.32 -1.80
CA ASN A 210 -0.88 -1.27 -1.64
C ASN A 210 -0.48 -2.70 -2.09
N ARG A 211 0.76 -2.89 -2.56
CA ARG A 211 1.28 -4.20 -2.96
C ARG A 211 1.63 -5.04 -1.74
N HIS A 212 1.53 -6.35 -1.87
CA HIS A 212 2.11 -7.26 -0.89
C HIS A 212 3.63 -7.17 -0.91
N LEU A 213 4.27 -7.36 0.25
CA LEU A 213 5.74 -7.36 0.33
C LEU A 213 6.37 -8.40 -0.59
N ASP A 214 5.74 -9.56 -0.78
CA ASP A 214 6.23 -10.62 -1.66
C ASP A 214 6.20 -10.25 -3.15
N ASP A 215 5.41 -9.25 -3.53
CA ASP A 215 5.36 -8.70 -4.89
C ASP A 215 6.44 -7.63 -5.15
N ILE A 216 7.21 -7.26 -4.14
CA ILE A 216 8.31 -6.30 -4.24
C ILE A 216 9.61 -7.06 -4.46
N ASP A 217 10.46 -6.55 -5.36
CA ASP A 217 11.77 -7.13 -5.66
C ASP A 217 12.57 -7.40 -4.36
N GLN A 218 13.09 -8.61 -4.22
CA GLN A 218 13.81 -9.04 -3.02
C GLN A 218 14.98 -8.12 -2.68
N ALA A 219 15.72 -7.64 -3.68
CA ALA A 219 16.87 -6.78 -3.45
C ALA A 219 16.48 -5.39 -2.90
N VAL A 220 15.27 -4.91 -3.20
CA VAL A 220 14.71 -3.69 -2.60
C VAL A 220 14.25 -3.97 -1.16
N ARG A 221 13.52 -5.08 -0.94
CA ARG A 221 13.05 -5.47 0.41
C ARG A 221 14.19 -5.65 1.41
N THR A 222 15.26 -6.31 1.00
CA THR A 222 16.39 -6.61 1.91
C THR A 222 17.22 -5.37 2.27
N ARG A 223 17.04 -4.26 1.53
CA ARG A 223 17.70 -2.98 1.80
C ARG A 223 16.84 -2.00 2.58
N ALA A 224 15.58 -2.35 2.84
CA ALA A 224 14.63 -1.49 3.53
C ALA A 224 14.08 -2.19 4.78
N MET A 225 13.72 -1.42 5.80
CA MET A 225 12.84 -1.94 6.86
C MET A 225 11.43 -2.07 6.30
N CYS A 226 10.77 -3.20 6.52
CA CYS A 226 9.45 -3.47 5.99
C CYS A 226 8.43 -3.67 7.10
N VAL A 227 7.28 -3.00 7.00
CA VAL A 227 6.10 -3.27 7.83
C VAL A 227 4.94 -3.65 6.92
N ASP A 228 4.36 -4.81 7.19
CA ASP A 228 3.14 -5.30 6.52
C ASP A 228 1.92 -4.98 7.38
N LEU A 229 1.06 -4.11 6.87
CA LEU A 229 -0.22 -3.73 7.46
C LEU A 229 -1.40 -4.49 6.82
N THR A 230 -1.15 -5.68 6.26
CA THR A 230 -2.25 -6.56 5.81
C THR A 230 -3.15 -6.89 6.99
N MET A 231 -4.45 -6.75 6.80
CA MET A 231 -5.48 -6.83 7.86
C MET A 231 -6.59 -7.78 7.49
N THR A 232 -7.06 -8.53 8.47
CA THR A 232 -8.35 -9.22 8.40
C THR A 232 -9.48 -8.19 8.46
N THR A 233 -10.71 -8.59 8.09
CA THR A 233 -11.90 -7.73 8.20
C THR A 233 -12.11 -7.23 9.63
N ALA A 234 -11.90 -8.10 10.63
CA ALA A 234 -11.99 -7.73 12.04
C ALA A 234 -10.97 -6.65 12.44
N GLN A 235 -9.71 -6.81 12.02
CA GLN A 235 -8.65 -5.81 12.26
C GLN A 235 -8.90 -4.49 11.54
N LYS A 236 -9.51 -4.52 10.34
CA LYS A 236 -9.93 -3.29 9.65
C LYS A 236 -10.99 -2.54 10.45
N LEU A 237 -12.00 -3.24 10.97
CA LEU A 237 -13.03 -2.65 11.83
C LEU A 237 -12.44 -2.10 13.13
N GLU A 238 -11.55 -2.84 13.79
CA GLU A 238 -10.83 -2.39 14.98
C GLU A 238 -10.09 -1.08 14.70
N ARG A 239 -9.31 -1.03 13.61
CA ARG A 239 -8.57 0.17 13.21
C ARG A 239 -9.50 1.33 12.88
N MET A 240 -10.58 1.08 12.15
CA MET A 240 -11.58 2.10 11.82
C MET A 240 -12.26 2.64 13.08
N THR A 241 -12.57 1.80 14.05
CA THR A 241 -13.13 2.20 15.34
C THR A 241 -12.17 3.11 16.11
N THR A 242 -10.89 2.71 16.20
CA THR A 242 -9.86 3.52 16.86
C THR A 242 -9.72 4.91 16.21
N ILE A 243 -9.74 4.98 14.89
CA ILE A 243 -9.62 6.26 14.17
C ILE A 243 -10.90 7.08 14.31
N ALA A 244 -12.09 6.49 14.21
CA ALA A 244 -13.36 7.20 14.30
C ALA A 244 -13.59 7.84 15.68
N THR A 245 -13.01 7.25 16.73
CA THR A 245 -13.07 7.81 18.10
C THR A 245 -12.08 8.96 18.31
N SER A 246 -11.11 9.17 17.41
CA SER A 246 -10.21 10.30 17.47
C SER A 246 -10.96 11.61 17.18
N ALA A 247 -10.61 12.67 17.93
CA ALA A 247 -11.16 14.00 17.71
C ALA A 247 -10.69 14.61 16.37
N GLU A 248 -9.56 14.16 15.85
CA GLU A 248 -8.96 14.65 14.60
C GLU A 248 -9.68 14.10 13.35
N PHE A 249 -10.33 12.95 13.49
CA PHE A 249 -11.04 12.32 12.36
C PHE A 249 -12.42 12.93 12.20
N MET A 250 -12.66 13.59 11.07
CA MET A 250 -13.94 14.27 10.76
C MET A 250 -14.43 15.13 11.95
N PRO A 251 -13.72 16.19 12.32
CA PRO A 251 -14.07 17.02 13.48
C PRO A 251 -15.45 17.69 13.33
N GLU A 252 -15.95 17.82 12.09
CA GLU A 252 -17.28 18.32 11.75
C GLU A 252 -18.42 17.32 12.06
N ALA A 253 -18.09 16.04 12.28
CA ALA A 253 -19.07 14.99 12.58
C ALA A 253 -19.15 14.70 14.08
N THR A 254 -20.35 14.52 14.59
CA THR A 254 -20.58 14.13 15.97
C THR A 254 -20.13 12.69 16.24
N VAL A 255 -19.82 12.39 17.50
CA VAL A 255 -19.50 11.01 17.92
C VAL A 255 -20.61 10.04 17.59
N THR A 256 -21.88 10.47 17.76
CA THR A 256 -23.07 9.65 17.44
C THR A 256 -23.11 9.30 15.95
N GLU A 257 -22.90 10.25 15.05
CA GLU A 257 -22.90 10.02 13.60
C GLU A 257 -21.79 9.04 13.17
N LYS A 258 -20.60 9.18 13.74
CA LYS A 258 -19.47 8.27 13.49
C LYS A 258 -19.76 6.85 14.01
N THR A 259 -20.38 6.73 15.19
CA THR A 259 -20.73 5.44 15.80
C THR A 259 -21.82 4.73 15.00
N GLU A 260 -22.90 5.43 14.64
CA GLU A 260 -23.98 4.87 13.82
C GLU A 260 -23.48 4.41 12.44
N ALA A 261 -22.54 5.15 11.85
CA ALA A 261 -21.90 4.79 10.58
C ALA A 261 -21.04 3.52 10.73
N LEU A 262 -20.28 3.39 11.82
CA LEU A 262 -19.50 2.18 12.11
C LEU A 262 -20.38 0.97 12.35
N GLU A 263 -21.49 1.12 13.08
CA GLU A 263 -22.45 0.05 13.32
C GLU A 263 -23.07 -0.45 12.01
N LEU A 264 -23.44 0.46 11.11
CA LEU A 264 -23.93 0.09 9.78
C LEU A 264 -22.89 -0.68 8.98
N LEU A 265 -21.63 -0.23 8.96
CA LEU A 265 -20.55 -0.94 8.27
C LEU A 265 -20.28 -2.31 8.88
N ARG A 266 -20.41 -2.47 10.20
CA ARG A 266 -20.27 -3.75 10.89
C ARG A 266 -21.41 -4.71 10.54
N GLU A 267 -22.64 -4.21 10.46
CA GLU A 267 -23.81 -5.01 10.07
C GLU A 267 -23.69 -5.59 8.66
N PHE A 268 -23.10 -4.82 7.75
CA PHE A 268 -22.98 -5.20 6.33
C PHE A 268 -21.56 -5.61 5.88
N MET A 269 -20.64 -5.85 6.80
CA MET A 269 -19.22 -6.09 6.50
C MET A 269 -18.98 -7.24 5.51
N ASP A 270 -19.82 -8.28 5.53
CA ASP A 270 -19.71 -9.43 4.63
C ASP A 270 -20.18 -9.12 3.20
N ASN A 271 -20.93 -8.03 3.02
CA ASN A 271 -21.46 -7.59 1.74
C ASN A 271 -20.70 -6.37 1.17
N VAL A 272 -19.77 -5.80 1.93
CA VAL A 272 -18.96 -4.65 1.50
C VAL A 272 -17.70 -5.17 0.84
N GLN A 273 -17.50 -4.88 -0.45
CA GLN A 273 -16.31 -5.32 -1.19
C GLN A 273 -15.01 -4.73 -0.61
N THR A 274 -15.05 -3.49 -0.15
CA THR A 274 -13.86 -2.80 0.39
C THR A 274 -14.17 -2.05 1.67
N LEU A 275 -13.91 -2.66 2.81
CA LEU A 275 -13.99 -2.00 4.11
C LEU A 275 -12.77 -1.09 4.32
N SER A 276 -13.00 0.22 4.45
CA SER A 276 -11.95 1.25 4.56
C SER A 276 -12.45 2.51 5.26
N LEU A 277 -11.54 3.42 5.63
CA LEU A 277 -11.93 4.74 6.13
C LEU A 277 -12.68 5.57 5.07
N ARG A 278 -12.48 5.30 3.79
CA ARG A 278 -13.22 5.97 2.72
C ARG A 278 -14.70 5.60 2.77
N SER A 279 -15.01 4.31 2.96
CA SER A 279 -16.41 3.86 3.14
C SER A 279 -17.01 4.45 4.42
N LEU A 280 -16.25 4.54 5.52
CA LEU A 280 -16.72 5.19 6.73
C LEU A 280 -17.05 6.67 6.51
N ILE A 281 -16.15 7.43 5.86
CA ILE A 281 -16.37 8.85 5.53
C ILE A 281 -17.64 9.01 4.68
N GLN A 282 -17.84 8.14 3.68
CA GLN A 282 -19.06 8.19 2.85
C GLN A 282 -20.31 7.97 3.67
N VAL A 283 -20.32 6.96 4.55
CA VAL A 283 -21.49 6.67 5.40
C VAL A 283 -21.76 7.80 6.38
N VAL A 284 -20.74 8.39 7.01
CA VAL A 284 -20.92 9.54 7.91
C VAL A 284 -21.54 10.73 7.15
N LYS A 285 -21.02 11.06 5.96
CA LYS A 285 -21.57 12.15 5.13
C LYS A 285 -23.01 11.89 4.71
N ILE A 286 -23.34 10.65 4.35
CA ILE A 286 -24.73 10.26 4.04
C ILE A 286 -25.60 10.43 5.29
N ARG A 287 -25.13 10.02 6.47
CA ARG A 287 -25.86 10.18 7.74
C ARG A 287 -26.18 11.65 8.03
N GLN A 288 -25.25 12.56 7.74
CA GLN A 288 -25.42 14.00 7.95
C GLN A 288 -26.43 14.63 6.97
N THR A 289 -26.57 14.09 5.75
CA THR A 289 -27.27 14.79 4.67
C THR A 289 -28.57 14.13 4.20
N ALA A 290 -28.73 12.81 4.34
CA ALA A 290 -29.81 12.07 3.70
C ALA A 290 -31.10 11.92 4.55
N GLY A 291 -31.22 12.59 5.72
CA GLY A 291 -32.40 12.55 6.56
C GLY A 291 -32.76 11.16 7.06
N ALA A 292 -34.07 10.87 7.23
CA ALA A 292 -34.56 9.63 7.86
C ALA A 292 -34.20 8.34 7.08
N ASN A 293 -33.99 8.42 5.76
CA ASN A 293 -33.70 7.24 4.92
C ASN A 293 -32.20 6.96 4.72
N TRP A 294 -31.35 7.60 5.49
CA TRP A 294 -29.91 7.53 5.31
C TRP A 294 -29.33 6.11 5.33
N LYS A 295 -29.88 5.20 6.18
CA LYS A 295 -29.39 3.82 6.29
C LYS A 295 -29.56 3.04 4.99
N ASN A 296 -30.72 3.15 4.34
CA ASN A 296 -30.97 2.46 3.07
C ASN A 296 -30.09 3.01 1.95
N PHE A 297 -29.91 4.34 1.91
CA PHE A 297 -29.04 4.97 0.92
C PHE A 297 -27.56 4.59 1.15
N ALA A 298 -27.09 4.65 2.39
CA ALA A 298 -25.73 4.24 2.74
C ALA A 298 -25.49 2.76 2.39
N LYS A 299 -26.44 1.86 2.76
CA LYS A 299 -26.37 0.44 2.39
C LYS A 299 -26.21 0.26 0.88
N TYR A 300 -27.05 0.94 0.08
CA TYR A 300 -26.95 0.88 -1.38
C TYR A 300 -25.55 1.31 -1.87
N VAL A 301 -25.06 2.45 -1.39
CA VAL A 301 -23.77 2.99 -1.82
C VAL A 301 -22.60 2.05 -1.49
N ILE A 302 -22.54 1.53 -0.26
CA ILE A 302 -21.43 0.67 0.17
C ILE A 302 -21.45 -0.72 -0.47
N THR A 303 -22.61 -1.18 -0.95
CA THR A 303 -22.71 -2.48 -1.65
C THR A 303 -22.48 -2.38 -3.15
N GLN A 304 -22.63 -1.20 -3.76
CA GLN A 304 -22.44 -0.98 -5.21
C GLN A 304 -21.10 -0.35 -5.56
N GLY A 305 -20.53 0.44 -4.67
CA GLY A 305 -19.42 1.34 -4.96
C GLY A 305 -18.10 0.95 -4.33
N ALA A 306 -18.01 -0.24 -3.84
CA ALA A 306 -16.78 -0.69 -3.22
C ALA A 306 -15.94 -1.52 -4.17
#